data_294bbc9328c692f6d49e908a0783df8b
#
_entry.id   294bbc9328c692f6d49e908a0783df8b
#
_cell.length_a   1.000
_cell.length_b   1.000
_cell.length_c   1.000
_cell.angle_alpha   90.00
_cell.angle_beta   90.00
_cell.angle_gamma   90.00
#
_symmetry.space_group_name_H-M   'P 1'
#
loop_
_entity.id
_entity.type
_entity.pdbx_description
1 polymer ?
#
loop_
_entity_poly.entity_id
_entity_poly.type
_entity_poly.pdbx_seq_one_letter_code
_entity_poly.pdbx_strand_id
1 'polypeptide(L)'
;MTRPVLALDVDGVLNPSGSLSNLDPGCELHRIEIPACDVPDSPLVSGSGTRDLSTTVALNPSLHGAWITRLRGEYDVVWATTWEHTANTHLAPLLGIEPLPVGISVTTHPAYRGEDDDGIVSAWKARALSQAYPDRALVWIDDDNHAYATDPTWNTAHRWAAECDPRSGLTPAVMNRVETWLMHASRSM
;
A
#
# COMPACT_ATOMS: atom_id res chain seq x y z
N MET A 1 23.97 7.77 -1.06
CA MET A 1 23.16 6.58 -1.33
C MET A 1 21.70 6.95 -1.19
N THR A 2 20.84 6.61 -2.14
CA THR A 2 19.40 6.84 -2.05
C THR A 2 18.78 5.76 -1.16
N ARG A 3 17.83 6.16 -0.29
CA ARG A 3 17.17 5.19 0.61
C ARG A 3 16.26 4.26 -0.20
N PRO A 4 16.18 2.96 0.12
CA PRO A 4 15.18 2.08 -0.49
C PRO A 4 13.75 2.58 -0.24
N VAL A 5 12.84 2.26 -1.17
CA VAL A 5 11.42 2.61 -1.07
C VAL A 5 10.63 1.41 -0.59
N LEU A 6 9.74 1.65 0.36
CA LEU A 6 8.68 0.73 0.77
C LEU A 6 7.33 1.32 0.33
N ALA A 7 6.76 0.77 -0.73
CA ALA A 7 5.46 1.14 -1.25
C ALA A 7 4.37 0.25 -0.61
N LEU A 8 3.40 0.87 0.05
CA LEU A 8 2.45 0.19 0.94
C LEU A 8 1.01 0.44 0.48
N ASP A 9 0.27 -0.64 0.22
CA ASP A 9 -1.16 -0.58 0.03
C ASP A 9 -1.92 -0.59 1.37
N VAL A 10 -3.22 -0.33 1.32
CA VAL A 10 -4.12 -0.27 2.47
C VAL A 10 -5.07 -1.47 2.48
N ASP A 11 -5.98 -1.55 1.51
CA ASP A 11 -7.00 -2.59 1.47
C ASP A 11 -6.36 -3.95 1.15
N GLY A 12 -6.76 -5.00 1.88
CA GLY A 12 -6.12 -6.31 1.79
C GLY A 12 -4.72 -6.39 2.44
N VAL A 13 -4.14 -5.26 2.88
CA VAL A 13 -2.80 -5.18 3.51
C VAL A 13 -2.89 -4.69 4.95
N LEU A 14 -3.06 -3.39 5.18
CA LEU A 14 -3.24 -2.84 6.54
C LEU A 14 -4.68 -3.01 7.03
N ASN A 15 -5.63 -3.03 6.10
CA ASN A 15 -7.06 -3.24 6.30
C ASN A 15 -7.45 -4.60 5.68
N PRO A 16 -7.28 -5.73 6.40
CA PRO A 16 -7.61 -7.05 5.88
C PRO A 16 -9.11 -7.22 5.63
N SER A 17 -9.46 -7.93 4.56
CA SER A 17 -10.85 -8.21 4.14
C SER A 17 -11.45 -9.47 4.78
N GLY A 18 -10.73 -10.08 5.72
CA GLY A 18 -11.17 -11.30 6.42
C GLY A 18 -12.41 -11.09 7.31
N SER A 19 -13.03 -12.18 7.74
CA SER A 19 -14.05 -12.11 8.77
C SER A 19 -13.43 -11.63 10.09
N LEU A 20 -14.23 -10.97 10.92
CA LEU A 20 -13.79 -10.46 12.23
C LEU A 20 -13.13 -11.53 13.11
N SER A 21 -13.54 -12.80 12.95
CA SER A 21 -12.94 -13.93 13.67
C SER A 21 -11.52 -14.29 13.21
N ASN A 22 -11.10 -13.82 12.06
CA ASN A 22 -9.79 -14.12 11.47
C ASN A 22 -8.81 -12.94 11.56
N LEU A 23 -9.28 -11.79 12.08
CA LEU A 23 -8.42 -10.63 12.28
C LEU A 23 -7.45 -10.87 13.44
N ASP A 24 -6.26 -10.27 13.33
CA ASP A 24 -5.32 -10.20 14.45
C ASP A 24 -6.01 -9.59 15.68
N PRO A 25 -5.84 -10.15 16.89
CA PRO A 25 -6.45 -9.62 18.11
C PRO A 25 -6.15 -8.16 18.42
N GLY A 26 -5.08 -7.60 17.85
CA GLY A 26 -4.72 -6.18 17.98
C GLY A 26 -5.43 -5.28 16.97
N CYS A 27 -6.27 -5.81 16.08
CA CYS A 27 -7.04 -4.98 15.14
C CYS A 27 -8.18 -4.25 15.84
N GLU A 28 -8.28 -2.96 15.54
CA GLU A 28 -9.34 -2.07 15.99
C GLU A 28 -10.23 -1.72 14.79
N LEU A 29 -11.57 -1.78 15.00
CA LEU A 29 -12.54 -1.42 13.97
C LEU A 29 -12.86 0.07 14.06
N HIS A 30 -12.70 0.77 12.94
CA HIS A 30 -13.01 2.19 12.83
C HIS A 30 -14.00 2.42 11.71
N ARG A 31 -15.10 3.14 12.00
CA ARG A 31 -15.98 3.68 10.97
C ARG A 31 -15.43 5.02 10.53
N ILE A 32 -15.25 5.17 9.22
CA ILE A 32 -14.69 6.37 8.59
C ILE A 32 -15.76 6.97 7.68
N GLU A 33 -15.97 8.27 7.81
CA GLU A 33 -16.79 9.06 6.91
C GLU A 33 -15.85 9.95 6.08
N ILE A 34 -15.86 9.78 4.76
CA ILE A 34 -15.03 10.53 3.83
C ILE A 34 -15.93 11.49 3.07
N PRO A 35 -15.79 12.81 3.27
CA PRO A 35 -16.55 13.80 2.53
C PRO A 35 -16.33 13.64 1.01
N ALA A 36 -17.35 13.92 0.22
CA ALA A 36 -17.30 13.78 -1.24
C ALA A 36 -16.14 14.58 -1.88
N CYS A 37 -15.77 15.72 -1.29
CA CYS A 37 -14.64 16.53 -1.76
C CYS A 37 -13.27 15.87 -1.55
N ASP A 38 -13.17 14.92 -0.62
CA ASP A 38 -11.93 14.23 -0.26
C ASP A 38 -11.84 12.84 -0.92
N VAL A 39 -12.94 12.37 -1.53
CA VAL A 39 -12.95 11.11 -2.28
C VAL A 39 -12.12 11.28 -3.55
N PRO A 40 -11.06 10.48 -3.76
CA PRO A 40 -10.30 10.56 -5.00
C PRO A 40 -11.20 10.39 -6.23
N ASP A 41 -11.05 11.24 -7.22
CA ASP A 41 -11.80 11.14 -8.50
C ASP A 41 -11.22 9.96 -9.31
N SER A 42 -11.70 8.77 -9.01
CA SER A 42 -11.20 7.52 -9.56
C SER A 42 -12.35 6.59 -9.88
N PRO A 43 -12.39 5.98 -11.07
CA PRO A 43 -13.38 4.96 -11.41
C PRO A 43 -13.28 3.70 -10.52
N LEU A 44 -12.16 3.49 -9.78
CA LEU A 44 -12.05 2.40 -8.79
C LEU A 44 -12.81 2.71 -7.49
N VAL A 45 -13.07 3.98 -7.22
CA VAL A 45 -13.84 4.38 -6.04
C VAL A 45 -15.30 4.54 -6.45
N SER A 46 -16.12 3.54 -6.15
CA SER A 46 -17.55 3.60 -6.45
C SER A 46 -18.18 4.83 -5.78
N GLY A 47 -18.66 5.79 -6.59
CA GLY A 47 -19.32 7.01 -6.13
C GLY A 47 -18.41 8.22 -5.97
N SER A 48 -17.22 8.20 -6.59
CA SER A 48 -16.29 9.34 -6.61
C SER A 48 -17.00 10.64 -7.00
N GLY A 49 -16.73 11.71 -6.25
CA GLY A 49 -17.12 13.10 -6.56
C GLY A 49 -18.59 13.48 -6.33
N THR A 50 -19.49 12.56 -5.92
CA THR A 50 -20.93 12.84 -5.86
C THR A 50 -21.57 12.71 -4.48
N ARG A 51 -20.94 12.00 -3.56
CA ARG A 51 -21.48 11.77 -2.20
C ARG A 51 -20.39 11.38 -1.21
N ASP A 52 -20.66 11.63 0.06
CA ASP A 52 -19.85 11.14 1.16
C ASP A 52 -19.79 9.61 1.14
N LEU A 53 -18.61 9.07 1.42
CA LEU A 53 -18.42 7.64 1.59
C LEU A 53 -18.36 7.30 3.07
N SER A 54 -19.00 6.17 3.43
CA SER A 54 -18.87 5.58 4.76
C SER A 54 -18.29 4.18 4.60
N THR A 55 -17.19 3.92 5.28
CA THR A 55 -16.54 2.61 5.27
C THR A 55 -16.10 2.20 6.67
N THR A 56 -15.89 0.92 6.87
CA THR A 56 -15.29 0.39 8.11
C THR A 56 -13.95 -0.23 7.77
N VAL A 57 -12.92 0.16 8.50
CA VAL A 57 -11.57 -0.40 8.38
C VAL A 57 -11.17 -1.11 9.67
N ALA A 58 -10.39 -2.17 9.54
CA ALA A 58 -9.77 -2.89 10.64
C ALA A 58 -8.26 -2.62 10.63
N LEU A 59 -7.76 -1.84 11.59
CA LEU A 59 -6.36 -1.45 11.65
C LEU A 59 -5.70 -1.99 12.92
N ASN A 60 -4.41 -2.28 12.87
CA ASN A 60 -3.61 -2.66 14.03
C ASN A 60 -2.51 -1.62 14.30
N PRO A 61 -2.82 -0.56 15.10
CA PRO A 61 -1.86 0.52 15.39
C PRO A 61 -0.62 0.01 16.11
N SER A 62 -0.78 -0.91 17.06
CA SER A 62 0.31 -1.43 17.88
C SER A 62 1.30 -2.28 17.07
N LEU A 63 0.85 -2.94 16.01
CA LEU A 63 1.69 -3.74 15.13
C LEU A 63 2.15 -2.93 13.91
N HIS A 64 1.20 -2.50 13.09
CA HIS A 64 1.51 -1.85 11.80
C HIS A 64 2.01 -0.41 11.97
N GLY A 65 1.37 0.37 12.85
CA GLY A 65 1.78 1.74 13.13
C GLY A 65 3.19 1.82 13.71
N ALA A 66 3.49 0.97 14.70
CA ALA A 66 4.84 0.87 15.27
C ALA A 66 5.88 0.43 14.23
N TRP A 67 5.55 -0.54 13.37
CA TRP A 67 6.42 -1.03 12.31
C TRP A 67 6.73 0.06 11.28
N ILE A 68 5.70 0.73 10.76
CA ILE A 68 5.85 1.85 9.81
C ILE A 68 6.71 2.96 10.42
N THR A 69 6.42 3.37 11.66
CA THR A 69 7.17 4.42 12.36
C THR A 69 8.64 4.09 12.46
N ARG A 70 8.97 2.85 12.81
CA ARG A 70 10.36 2.39 12.90
C ARG A 70 11.05 2.40 11.54
N LEU A 71 10.41 1.88 10.49
CA LEU A 71 11.00 1.79 9.16
C LEU A 71 11.25 3.14 8.51
N ARG A 72 10.42 4.15 8.77
CA ARG A 72 10.62 5.53 8.26
C ARG A 72 11.96 6.14 8.67
N GLY A 73 12.57 5.66 9.73
CA GLY A 73 13.92 6.06 10.13
C GLY A 73 14.98 5.75 9.08
N GLU A 74 14.82 4.65 8.35
CA GLU A 74 15.83 4.10 7.46
C GLU A 74 15.40 4.02 5.99
N TYR A 75 14.09 3.96 5.72
CA TYR A 75 13.50 3.74 4.39
C TYR A 75 12.50 4.85 4.06
N ASP A 76 12.28 5.09 2.77
CA ASP A 76 11.23 5.99 2.31
C ASP A 76 9.93 5.19 2.16
N VAL A 77 9.11 5.23 3.22
CA VAL A 77 7.79 4.59 3.23
C VAL A 77 6.79 5.50 2.55
N VAL A 78 6.05 4.98 1.55
CA VAL A 78 5.10 5.74 0.73
C VAL A 78 3.79 4.98 0.57
N TRP A 79 2.70 5.71 0.42
CA TRP A 79 1.42 5.13 0.05
C TRP A 79 1.41 4.71 -1.42
N ALA A 80 0.99 3.47 -1.69
CA ALA A 80 0.75 2.91 -3.02
C ALA A 80 -0.67 2.35 -3.09
N THR A 81 -1.65 3.17 -2.79
CA THR A 81 -3.04 2.81 -2.56
C THR A 81 -3.98 3.75 -3.28
N THR A 82 -5.19 3.28 -3.60
CA THR A 82 -6.28 4.10 -4.14
C THR A 82 -6.83 5.12 -3.14
N TRP A 83 -6.50 4.99 -1.85
CA TRP A 83 -6.82 5.99 -0.82
C TRP A 83 -6.05 7.31 -1.00
N GLU A 84 -4.88 7.29 -1.62
CA GLU A 84 -4.04 8.47 -1.85
C GLU A 84 -3.90 9.36 -0.60
N HIS A 85 -4.23 10.65 -0.73
CA HIS A 85 -4.17 11.61 0.39
C HIS A 85 -5.18 11.33 1.50
N THR A 86 -6.29 10.65 1.20
CA THR A 86 -7.28 10.26 2.22
C THR A 86 -6.71 9.27 3.22
N ALA A 87 -5.71 8.45 2.84
CA ALA A 87 -4.98 7.62 3.78
C ALA A 87 -4.28 8.45 4.87
N ASN A 88 -3.72 9.60 4.51
CA ASN A 88 -3.10 10.51 5.49
C ASN A 88 -4.12 11.18 6.40
N THR A 89 -5.27 11.55 5.85
CA THR A 89 -6.32 12.24 6.60
C THR A 89 -7.04 11.31 7.58
N HIS A 90 -7.32 10.08 7.15
CA HIS A 90 -8.21 9.19 7.89
C HIS A 90 -7.51 7.99 8.54
N LEU A 91 -6.46 7.44 7.91
CA LEU A 91 -5.83 6.20 8.38
C LEU A 91 -4.56 6.44 9.18
N ALA A 92 -3.71 7.38 8.76
CA ALA A 92 -2.46 7.67 9.46
C ALA A 92 -2.68 8.06 10.93
N PRO A 93 -3.67 8.90 11.30
CA PRO A 93 -3.97 9.19 12.71
C PRO A 93 -4.42 7.95 13.49
N LEU A 94 -5.21 7.07 12.88
CA LEU A 94 -5.69 5.84 13.51
C LEU A 94 -4.56 4.82 13.72
N LEU A 95 -3.57 4.81 12.83
CA LEU A 95 -2.36 4.00 12.96
C LEU A 95 -1.33 4.63 13.91
N GLY A 96 -1.54 5.87 14.36
CA GLY A 96 -0.61 6.60 15.20
C GLY A 96 0.70 6.96 14.47
N ILE A 97 0.63 7.18 13.15
CA ILE A 97 1.79 7.53 12.33
C ILE A 97 1.68 8.95 11.77
N GLU A 98 2.83 9.56 11.51
CA GLU A 98 2.90 10.80 10.74
C GLU A 98 2.49 10.54 9.27
N PRO A 99 1.95 11.54 8.55
CA PRO A 99 1.62 11.41 7.14
C PRO A 99 2.76 10.83 6.31
N LEU A 100 2.42 9.94 5.37
CA LEU A 100 3.36 9.38 4.40
C LEU A 100 3.21 10.09 3.04
N PRO A 101 4.30 10.21 2.26
CA PRO A 101 4.18 10.63 0.86
C PRO A 101 3.25 9.71 0.07
N VAL A 102 2.45 10.27 -0.84
CA VAL A 102 1.72 9.50 -1.84
C VAL A 102 2.69 9.14 -2.96
N GLY A 103 3.03 7.88 -3.06
CA GLY A 103 4.05 7.38 -3.99
C GLY A 103 3.54 7.25 -5.43
N ILE A 104 2.24 6.99 -5.57
CA ILE A 104 1.54 6.87 -6.86
C ILE A 104 0.13 7.44 -6.73
N SER A 105 -0.42 7.99 -7.81
CA SER A 105 -1.77 8.53 -7.83
C SER A 105 -2.57 7.95 -9.00
N VAL A 106 -3.79 7.51 -8.72
CA VAL A 106 -4.73 7.00 -9.74
C VAL A 106 -5.21 8.14 -10.64
N THR A 107 -5.32 9.37 -10.11
CA THR A 107 -5.87 10.51 -10.86
C THR A 107 -4.90 11.05 -11.89
N THR A 108 -3.60 10.86 -11.70
CA THR A 108 -2.55 11.41 -12.56
C THR A 108 -1.91 10.39 -13.48
N HIS A 109 -2.13 9.08 -13.27
CA HIS A 109 -1.48 8.06 -14.07
C HIS A 109 -2.28 7.70 -15.33
N PRO A 110 -1.69 7.88 -16.56
CA PRO A 110 -2.40 7.64 -17.81
C PRO A 110 -2.90 6.20 -17.99
N ALA A 111 -2.18 5.20 -17.51
CA ALA A 111 -2.53 3.78 -17.60
C ALA A 111 -3.85 3.43 -16.89
N TYR A 112 -4.31 4.31 -16.00
CA TYR A 112 -5.55 4.12 -15.26
C TYR A 112 -6.82 4.40 -16.09
N ARG A 113 -6.72 5.00 -17.25
CA ARG A 113 -7.87 5.37 -18.09
C ARG A 113 -8.51 4.21 -18.87
N GLY A 114 -8.27 2.97 -18.46
CA GLY A 114 -9.04 1.82 -18.97
C GLY A 114 -8.63 1.31 -20.36
N GLU A 115 -7.45 1.67 -20.83
CA GLU A 115 -6.98 1.23 -22.15
C GLU A 115 -6.12 -0.04 -22.10
N ASP A 116 -5.82 -0.59 -20.92
CA ASP A 116 -5.10 -1.85 -20.78
C ASP A 116 -6.08 -3.00 -20.53
N ASP A 117 -6.22 -3.82 -21.55
CA ASP A 117 -7.18 -4.90 -21.74
C ASP A 117 -6.98 -6.12 -20.81
N ASP A 118 -6.05 -6.06 -19.87
CA ASP A 118 -5.66 -7.23 -19.05
C ASP A 118 -6.45 -7.39 -17.75
N GLY A 119 -7.36 -6.46 -17.43
CA GLY A 119 -8.27 -6.58 -16.28
C GLY A 119 -7.59 -6.63 -14.90
N ILE A 120 -6.28 -6.44 -14.83
CA ILE A 120 -5.50 -6.53 -13.61
C ILE A 120 -5.35 -5.13 -13.03
N VAL A 121 -6.08 -4.87 -11.96
CA VAL A 121 -6.04 -3.58 -11.23
C VAL A 121 -4.60 -3.23 -10.78
N SER A 122 -3.78 -4.23 -10.46
CA SER A 122 -2.39 -4.04 -10.04
C SER A 122 -1.44 -3.59 -11.14
N ALA A 123 -1.77 -3.80 -12.43
CA ALA A 123 -0.86 -3.46 -13.53
C ALA A 123 -0.49 -1.98 -13.58
N TRP A 124 -1.43 -1.08 -13.30
CA TRP A 124 -1.17 0.35 -13.27
C TRP A 124 -0.24 0.73 -12.09
N LYS A 125 -0.41 0.11 -10.89
CA LYS A 125 0.45 0.35 -9.72
C LYS A 125 1.89 -0.04 -10.03
N ALA A 126 2.11 -1.22 -10.63
CA ALA A 126 3.43 -1.69 -11.02
C ALA A 126 4.14 -0.72 -11.98
N ARG A 127 3.43 -0.22 -12.99
CA ARG A 127 3.96 0.77 -13.95
C ARG A 127 4.25 2.11 -13.27
N ALA A 128 3.30 2.61 -12.47
CA ALA A 128 3.44 3.88 -11.77
C ALA A 128 4.64 3.85 -10.80
N LEU A 129 4.79 2.79 -10.03
CA LEU A 129 5.93 2.59 -9.13
C LEU A 129 7.26 2.50 -9.91
N SER A 130 7.27 1.78 -11.04
CA SER A 130 8.47 1.67 -11.88
C SER A 130 8.91 3.01 -12.46
N GLN A 131 7.95 3.87 -12.81
CA GLN A 131 8.20 5.20 -13.35
C GLN A 131 8.61 6.20 -12.26
N ALA A 132 7.97 6.13 -11.09
CA ALA A 132 8.28 7.02 -9.97
C ALA A 132 9.66 6.73 -9.34
N TYR A 133 10.09 5.46 -9.36
CA TYR A 133 11.31 5.01 -8.67
C TYR A 133 12.21 4.14 -9.57
N PRO A 134 12.64 4.65 -10.76
CA PRO A 134 13.32 3.84 -11.78
C PRO A 134 14.64 3.23 -11.30
N ASP A 135 15.42 3.99 -10.51
CA ASP A 135 16.80 3.65 -10.11
C ASP A 135 16.91 3.38 -8.61
N ARG A 136 15.80 3.10 -7.94
CA ARG A 136 15.77 2.86 -6.50
C ARG A 136 15.42 1.42 -6.17
N ALA A 137 16.03 0.90 -5.11
CA ALA A 137 15.55 -0.34 -4.53
C ALA A 137 14.12 -0.10 -4.01
N LEU A 138 13.21 -0.99 -4.39
CA LEU A 138 11.78 -0.85 -4.17
C LEU A 138 11.16 -2.18 -3.75
N VAL A 139 10.51 -2.21 -2.60
CA VAL A 139 9.56 -3.27 -2.24
C VAL A 139 8.14 -2.71 -2.28
N TRP A 140 7.24 -3.45 -2.91
CA TRP A 140 5.84 -3.10 -3.03
C TRP A 140 4.98 -4.18 -2.34
N ILE A 141 4.26 -3.78 -1.29
CA ILE A 141 3.38 -4.65 -0.51
C ILE A 141 1.94 -4.38 -0.94
N ASP A 142 1.27 -5.44 -1.43
CA ASP A 142 -0.08 -5.37 -1.98
C ASP A 142 -0.70 -6.77 -1.92
N ASP A 143 -2.02 -6.87 -1.91
CA ASP A 143 -2.73 -8.15 -1.95
C ASP A 143 -3.07 -8.59 -3.37
N ASP A 144 -3.00 -7.66 -4.35
CA ASP A 144 -3.30 -7.90 -5.76
C ASP A 144 -2.04 -7.84 -6.66
N ASN A 145 -0.86 -8.05 -6.09
CA ASN A 145 0.40 -8.05 -6.85
C ASN A 145 0.91 -9.44 -7.24
N HIS A 146 0.07 -10.46 -7.17
CA HIS A 146 0.41 -11.86 -7.40
C HIS A 146 1.14 -12.09 -8.74
N ALA A 147 0.67 -11.48 -9.83
CA ALA A 147 1.30 -11.60 -11.15
C ALA A 147 2.76 -11.11 -11.15
N TYR A 148 3.10 -10.16 -10.28
CA TYR A 148 4.42 -9.55 -10.18
C TYR A 148 5.33 -10.24 -9.14
N ALA A 149 4.78 -10.99 -8.20
CA ALA A 149 5.55 -11.73 -7.22
C ALA A 149 6.48 -12.78 -7.87
N THR A 150 6.12 -13.27 -9.06
CA THR A 150 6.91 -14.21 -9.85
C THR A 150 7.51 -13.62 -11.12
N ASP A 151 7.21 -12.36 -11.45
CA ASP A 151 7.72 -11.66 -12.62
C ASP A 151 9.22 -11.37 -12.44
N PRO A 152 10.11 -11.85 -13.34
CA PRO A 152 11.55 -11.62 -13.22
C PRO A 152 11.95 -10.15 -13.33
N THR A 153 11.10 -9.26 -13.86
CA THR A 153 11.34 -7.81 -13.90
C THR A 153 11.07 -7.15 -12.55
N TRP A 154 10.24 -7.77 -11.71
CA TRP A 154 9.90 -7.31 -10.37
C TRP A 154 10.62 -8.10 -9.27
N ASN A 155 10.90 -9.37 -9.47
CA ASN A 155 11.56 -10.21 -8.47
C ASN A 155 13.07 -10.22 -8.68
N THR A 156 13.70 -9.09 -8.39
CA THR A 156 15.15 -8.86 -8.56
C THR A 156 15.81 -8.51 -7.23
N ALA A 157 17.13 -8.34 -7.24
CA ALA A 157 17.87 -7.84 -6.07
C ALA A 157 17.47 -6.39 -5.69
N HIS A 158 16.88 -5.64 -6.62
CA HIS A 158 16.51 -4.23 -6.42
C HIS A 158 14.99 -3.98 -6.44
N ARG A 159 14.19 -4.96 -6.79
CA ARG A 159 12.72 -4.85 -6.82
C ARG A 159 12.07 -6.13 -6.32
N TRP A 160 11.06 -5.98 -5.50
CA TRP A 160 10.29 -7.11 -5.00
C TRP A 160 8.82 -6.74 -4.78
N ALA A 161 7.92 -7.53 -5.36
CA ALA A 161 6.49 -7.50 -5.08
C ALA A 161 6.20 -8.48 -3.94
N ALA A 162 5.92 -7.95 -2.76
CA ALA A 162 5.61 -8.73 -1.56
C ALA A 162 4.10 -8.92 -1.46
N GLU A 163 3.63 -10.11 -1.79
CA GLU A 163 2.22 -10.46 -1.75
C GLU A 163 1.72 -10.64 -0.31
N CYS A 164 0.53 -10.10 -0.02
CA CYS A 164 -0.26 -10.37 1.18
C CYS A 164 -1.50 -11.21 0.83
N ASP A 165 -1.91 -12.10 1.73
CA ASP A 165 -3.24 -12.68 1.67
C ASP A 165 -4.24 -11.62 2.16
N PRO A 166 -5.20 -11.17 1.33
CA PRO A 166 -6.14 -10.11 1.69
C PRO A 166 -6.97 -10.42 2.94
N ARG A 167 -7.11 -11.69 3.30
CA ARG A 167 -7.89 -12.12 4.49
C ARG A 167 -7.14 -11.88 5.79
N SER A 168 -5.83 -11.99 5.79
CA SER A 168 -4.96 -11.82 6.96
C SER A 168 -4.15 -10.53 6.94
N GLY A 169 -4.02 -9.91 5.76
CA GLY A 169 -3.25 -8.69 5.57
C GLY A 169 -1.75 -8.86 5.83
N LEU A 170 -1.15 -7.77 6.27
CA LEU A 170 0.28 -7.66 6.59
C LEU A 170 0.60 -8.34 7.91
N THR A 171 0.98 -9.60 7.85
CA THR A 171 1.35 -10.41 9.02
C THR A 171 2.80 -10.18 9.46
N PRO A 172 3.18 -10.49 10.71
CA PRO A 172 4.57 -10.46 11.16
C PRO A 172 5.53 -11.27 10.28
N ALA A 173 5.06 -12.37 9.66
CA ALA A 173 5.87 -13.16 8.75
C ALA A 173 6.20 -12.41 7.46
N VAL A 174 5.24 -11.68 6.88
CA VAL A 174 5.46 -10.80 5.73
C VAL A 174 6.38 -9.65 6.10
N MET A 175 6.12 -8.98 7.25
CA MET A 175 6.94 -7.89 7.75
C MET A 175 8.42 -8.28 7.89
N ASN A 176 8.71 -9.44 8.49
CA ASN A 176 10.07 -9.95 8.65
C ASN A 176 10.76 -10.22 7.30
N ARG A 177 10.03 -10.75 6.32
CA ARG A 177 10.58 -10.94 4.96
C ARG A 177 10.92 -9.62 4.29
N VAL A 178 10.03 -8.62 4.42
CA VAL A 178 10.24 -7.27 3.90
C VAL A 178 11.48 -6.62 4.52
N GLU A 179 11.61 -6.67 5.83
CA GLU A 179 12.79 -6.13 6.52
C GLU A 179 14.09 -6.82 6.08
N THR A 180 14.05 -8.14 5.97
CA THR A 180 15.21 -8.91 5.49
C THR A 180 15.62 -8.46 4.09
N TRP A 181 14.65 -8.31 3.18
CA TRP A 181 14.92 -7.86 1.82
C TRP A 181 15.47 -6.42 1.80
N LEU A 182 14.85 -5.49 2.55
CA LEU A 182 15.29 -4.09 2.65
C LEU A 182 16.73 -3.98 3.17
N MET A 183 17.10 -4.76 4.18
CA MET A 183 18.48 -4.81 4.69
C MET A 183 19.47 -5.27 3.64
N HIS A 184 19.13 -6.27 2.81
CA HIS A 184 19.98 -6.73 1.72
C HIS A 184 20.09 -5.68 0.61
N ALA A 185 18.99 -5.11 0.19
CA ALA A 185 18.96 -4.07 -0.84
C ALA A 185 19.81 -2.84 -0.44
N SER A 186 19.75 -2.43 0.84
CA SER A 186 20.54 -1.30 1.34
C SER A 186 22.06 -1.53 1.32
N ARG A 187 22.51 -2.79 1.37
CA ARG A 187 23.95 -3.16 1.33
C ARG A 187 24.49 -3.30 -0.09
N SER A 188 23.61 -3.46 -1.07
CA SER A 188 23.96 -3.71 -2.46
C SER A 188 24.01 -2.44 -3.31
N MET A 189 23.66 -1.29 -2.73
CA MET A 189 23.76 0.05 -3.31
C MET A 189 25.01 0.79 -2.82
#